data_ff169c30b456595a8036711b3468ea1d
#
_entry.id   ff169c30b456595a8036711b3468ea1d
#
_cell.length_a   1.000
_cell.length_b   1.000
_cell.length_c   1.000
_cell.angle_alpha   90.00
_cell.angle_beta   90.00
_cell.angle_gamma   90.00
#
_symmetry.space_group_name_H-M   'P 1'
#
loop_
_entity.id
_entity.type
_entity.pdbx_description
1 polymer ?
#
loop_
_entity_poly.entity_id
_entity_poly.type
_entity_poly.pdbx_seq_one_letter_code
_entity_poly.pdbx_strand_id
1 'polypeptide(L)'
;MSRLTIAIPTFRRPEDLKRAVGGVLEQVSELAAGPTAEASGPRTDAEAGTEDDAAGATDAKGGAGEDVSDIEVLVIDNDAQGSGREAALAAAADAGVPVRFPADAPVESGGMSVRYVVEERPGVAAVRNRALDETAERDLLIFIDDDEDPEPGWLAALVGLWASTGCQAVAGPVIPVYEIEPEEWVRQGEFFVRRTWPTGTVRPVAASNCLLLDLGFVRRAGLRFDEAFGATGGEDTLFTRRLSAAGGVIRWCDEARVRDHVPASRLTRPWILRRQRSHAATSVRVELALAGGGVQPAIRARAAAGGLVRIVLGGLRTAGGTLIGSPRHAAKGARLLARGRGILAASVGGGVHREYDH
;
A
#
# COMPACT_ATOMS: atom_id res chain seq x y z
N MET A 1 12.26 13.69 -18.65
CA MET A 1 11.70 14.09 -17.33
C MET A 1 10.26 13.60 -17.27
N SER A 2 9.94 12.80 -16.27
CA SER A 2 8.64 12.16 -16.10
C SER A 2 7.69 13.02 -15.26
N ARG A 3 6.40 13.00 -15.59
CA ARG A 3 5.34 13.68 -14.82
C ARG A 3 4.78 12.72 -13.78
N LEU A 4 4.83 13.10 -12.51
CA LEU A 4 4.42 12.28 -11.38
C LEU A 4 3.13 12.81 -10.75
N THR A 5 2.24 11.90 -10.39
CA THR A 5 1.12 12.18 -9.48
C THR A 5 1.23 11.33 -8.22
N ILE A 6 1.00 11.93 -7.06
CA ILE A 6 0.88 11.23 -5.78
C ILE A 6 -0.58 11.28 -5.38
N ALA A 7 -1.27 10.14 -5.39
CA ALA A 7 -2.69 10.03 -5.12
C ALA A 7 -2.95 9.63 -3.66
N ILE A 8 -3.81 10.40 -3.00
CA ILE A 8 -4.25 10.19 -1.61
C ILE A 8 -5.76 9.95 -1.62
N PRO A 9 -6.22 8.68 -1.60
CA PRO A 9 -7.61 8.34 -1.35
C PRO A 9 -8.03 8.75 0.06
N THR A 10 -9.23 9.33 0.22
CA THR A 10 -9.76 9.68 1.54
C THR A 10 -11.27 9.44 1.65
N PHE A 11 -11.75 9.20 2.87
CA PHE A 11 -13.17 9.11 3.19
C PHE A 11 -13.42 9.50 4.65
N ARG A 12 -14.00 10.71 4.86
CA ARG A 12 -14.44 11.22 6.18
C ARG A 12 -13.36 11.23 7.27
N ARG A 13 -12.11 11.60 6.88
CA ARG A 13 -10.93 11.68 7.77
C ARG A 13 -10.16 12.98 7.54
N PRO A 14 -10.76 14.16 7.77
CA PRO A 14 -10.14 15.43 7.42
C PRO A 14 -8.80 15.68 8.14
N GLU A 15 -8.68 15.30 9.41
CA GLU A 15 -7.45 15.51 10.18
C GLU A 15 -6.30 14.62 9.69
N ASP A 16 -6.59 13.34 9.41
CA ASP A 16 -5.61 12.42 8.84
C ASP A 16 -5.18 12.88 7.45
N LEU A 17 -6.14 13.25 6.60
CA LEU A 17 -5.89 13.78 5.27
C LEU A 17 -4.98 15.03 5.31
N LYS A 18 -5.27 15.99 6.20
CA LYS A 18 -4.45 17.20 6.33
C LYS A 18 -2.99 16.85 6.63
N ARG A 19 -2.76 15.90 7.54
CA ARG A 19 -1.43 15.43 7.91
C ARG A 19 -0.73 14.72 6.74
N ALA A 20 -1.42 13.78 6.07
CA ALA A 20 -0.86 13.04 4.95
C ALA A 20 -0.50 13.96 3.77
N VAL A 21 -1.37 14.89 3.39
CA VAL A 21 -1.07 15.88 2.34
C VAL A 21 0.13 16.73 2.73
N GLY A 22 0.20 17.24 3.96
CA GLY A 22 1.33 18.02 4.46
C GLY A 22 2.65 17.24 4.36
N GLY A 23 2.70 16.01 4.86
CA GLY A 23 3.89 15.16 4.81
C GLY A 23 4.32 14.83 3.37
N VAL A 24 3.37 14.61 2.45
CA VAL A 24 3.69 14.40 1.03
C VAL A 24 4.27 15.66 0.39
N LEU A 25 3.71 16.85 0.68
CA LEU A 25 4.24 18.12 0.16
C LEU A 25 5.65 18.42 0.67
N GLU A 26 5.96 18.05 1.92
CA GLU A 26 7.33 18.12 2.46
C GLU A 26 8.28 17.23 1.64
N GLN A 27 7.91 15.99 1.34
CA GLN A 27 8.72 15.07 0.51
C GLN A 27 8.94 15.58 -0.92
N VAL A 28 7.94 16.24 -1.51
CA VAL A 28 8.08 16.87 -2.83
C VAL A 28 9.08 18.03 -2.76
N SER A 29 9.02 18.82 -1.70
CA SER A 29 9.96 19.94 -1.49
C SER A 29 11.38 19.44 -1.25
N GLU A 30 11.57 18.37 -0.47
CA GLU A 30 12.87 17.71 -0.27
C GLU A 30 13.46 17.20 -1.58
N LEU A 31 12.64 16.53 -2.42
CA LEU A 31 13.11 16.03 -3.72
C LEU A 31 13.56 17.18 -4.63
N ALA A 32 12.82 18.30 -4.66
CA ALA A 32 13.16 19.48 -5.46
C ALA A 32 14.43 20.19 -4.98
N ALA A 33 14.69 20.17 -3.68
CA ALA A 33 15.90 20.76 -3.09
C ALA A 33 17.20 19.96 -3.37
N GLY A 34 17.04 18.69 -3.79
CA GLY A 34 18.17 17.77 -4.01
C GLY A 34 18.80 17.26 -2.70
N PRO A 35 19.79 16.36 -2.78
CA PRO A 35 20.40 15.75 -1.60
C PRO A 35 21.15 16.82 -0.77
N THR A 36 20.71 17.04 0.46
CA THR A 36 21.47 17.82 1.44
C THR A 36 22.73 17.05 1.85
N ALA A 37 23.88 17.74 1.88
CA ALA A 37 25.22 17.15 2.10
C ALA A 37 25.46 16.53 3.50
N GLU A 38 24.44 16.41 4.35
CA GLU A 38 24.59 15.95 5.75
C GLU A 38 24.30 14.46 5.99
N ALA A 39 23.93 13.67 4.98
CA ALA A 39 23.58 12.25 5.15
C ALA A 39 24.74 11.26 4.98
N SER A 40 26.00 11.70 5.03
CA SER A 40 27.17 10.79 5.04
C SER A 40 27.72 10.58 6.45
N GLY A 41 26.99 9.82 7.29
CA GLY A 41 27.57 9.22 8.49
C GLY A 41 28.61 8.15 8.12
N PRO A 42 29.68 7.94 8.94
CA PRO A 42 30.79 7.08 8.58
C PRO A 42 30.35 5.62 8.44
N ARG A 43 30.63 5.02 7.28
CA ARG A 43 30.58 3.56 7.10
C ARG A 43 31.65 2.94 7.98
N THR A 44 31.24 2.16 8.97
CA THR A 44 32.16 1.29 9.69
C THR A 44 32.55 0.14 8.78
N ASP A 45 33.83 0.08 8.45
CA ASP A 45 34.48 -1.02 7.73
C ASP A 45 34.37 -2.29 8.55
N ALA A 46 33.74 -3.32 7.99
CA ALA A 46 33.86 -4.69 8.46
C ALA A 46 34.29 -5.57 7.27
N GLU A 47 35.40 -6.20 7.49
CA GLU A 47 36.35 -6.92 6.66
C GLU A 47 35.84 -7.88 5.57
N ALA A 48 36.74 -8.04 4.62
CA ALA A 48 36.78 -8.80 3.39
C ALA A 48 36.46 -10.31 3.48
N GLY A 49 35.87 -10.83 2.38
CA GLY A 49 35.80 -12.25 2.07
C GLY A 49 35.28 -12.56 0.68
N THR A 50 36.25 -12.74 -0.25
CA THR A 50 36.25 -13.55 -1.48
C THR A 50 35.38 -13.19 -2.68
N GLU A 51 36.11 -13.02 -3.80
CA GLU A 51 35.80 -12.86 -5.20
C GLU A 51 34.84 -13.93 -5.78
N ASP A 52 33.94 -13.52 -6.64
CA ASP A 52 33.79 -13.83 -8.08
C ASP A 52 32.33 -13.59 -8.51
N ASP A 53 32.10 -12.64 -9.35
CA ASP A 53 31.42 -12.65 -10.64
C ASP A 53 31.10 -11.23 -11.12
N ALA A 54 31.94 -10.76 -12.05
CA ALA A 54 31.74 -9.49 -12.74
C ALA A 54 30.75 -9.64 -13.90
N ALA A 55 29.63 -8.90 -13.87
CA ALA A 55 28.89 -8.51 -15.07
C ALA A 55 28.17 -7.17 -14.86
N GLY A 56 28.72 -6.09 -15.42
CA GLY A 56 27.94 -4.98 -15.97
C GLY A 56 27.35 -3.96 -15.00
N ALA A 57 28.18 -3.25 -14.23
CA ALA A 57 27.75 -1.98 -13.64
C ALA A 57 27.82 -0.88 -14.72
N THR A 58 26.70 -0.52 -15.29
CA THR A 58 26.55 0.73 -16.04
C THR A 58 26.41 1.88 -15.06
N ASP A 59 27.28 2.87 -15.17
CA ASP A 59 27.28 4.13 -14.41
C ASP A 59 25.91 4.84 -14.47
N ALA A 60 25.09 4.69 -13.44
CA ALA A 60 23.90 5.49 -13.25
C ALA A 60 24.30 6.85 -12.64
N LYS A 61 24.70 7.80 -13.47
CA LYS A 61 24.84 9.20 -13.14
C LYS A 61 23.53 9.93 -13.43
N GLY A 62 22.71 10.11 -12.41
CA GLY A 62 21.53 10.98 -12.39
C GLY A 62 20.97 10.99 -10.97
N GLY A 63 20.86 12.15 -10.32
CA GLY A 63 20.15 12.25 -9.04
C GLY A 63 18.67 11.98 -9.27
N ALA A 64 17.98 11.30 -8.34
CA ALA A 64 16.55 10.96 -8.45
C ALA A 64 15.63 12.16 -8.77
N GLY A 65 16.09 13.39 -8.49
CA GLY A 65 15.36 14.63 -8.79
C GLY A 65 15.43 15.10 -10.25
N GLU A 66 16.41 14.60 -11.05
CA GLU A 66 16.54 14.99 -12.46
C GLU A 66 15.58 14.24 -13.37
N ASP A 67 15.00 13.13 -12.91
CA ASP A 67 14.09 12.26 -13.68
C ASP A 67 12.62 12.68 -13.60
N VAL A 68 12.23 13.53 -12.61
CA VAL A 68 10.84 13.99 -12.40
C VAL A 68 10.78 15.51 -12.34
N SER A 69 9.92 16.12 -13.15
CA SER A 69 9.88 17.58 -13.34
C SER A 69 8.56 18.26 -13.00
N ASP A 70 7.47 17.52 -12.91
CA ASP A 70 6.11 18.03 -12.67
C ASP A 70 5.43 17.07 -11.69
N ILE A 71 5.21 17.55 -10.45
CA ILE A 71 4.64 16.73 -9.38
C ILE A 71 3.31 17.31 -8.94
N GLU A 72 2.28 16.47 -9.01
CA GLU A 72 0.93 16.78 -8.56
C GLU A 72 0.55 15.89 -7.38
N VAL A 73 0.00 16.46 -6.31
CA VAL A 73 -0.68 15.71 -5.26
C VAL A 73 -2.17 15.68 -5.59
N LEU A 74 -2.73 14.50 -5.80
CA LEU A 74 -4.12 14.29 -6.18
C LEU A 74 -4.90 13.70 -4.99
N VAL A 75 -5.76 14.52 -4.37
CA VAL A 75 -6.68 14.05 -3.34
C VAL A 75 -7.96 13.56 -4.01
N ILE A 76 -8.36 12.31 -3.72
CA ILE A 76 -9.60 11.72 -4.22
C ILE A 76 -10.50 11.40 -3.03
N ASP A 77 -11.54 12.22 -2.85
CA ASP A 77 -12.49 12.06 -1.76
C ASP A 77 -13.66 11.17 -2.18
N ASN A 78 -13.84 10.07 -1.46
CA ASN A 78 -14.95 9.13 -1.70
C ASN A 78 -16.24 9.50 -0.94
N ASP A 79 -16.27 10.68 -0.33
CA ASP A 79 -17.50 11.24 0.22
C ASP A 79 -18.11 12.21 -0.80
N ALA A 80 -19.32 11.92 -1.29
CA ALA A 80 -20.05 12.78 -2.20
C ALA A 80 -20.29 14.20 -1.66
N GLN A 81 -20.21 14.37 -0.34
CA GLN A 81 -20.30 15.71 0.31
C GLN A 81 -18.96 16.45 0.33
N GLY A 82 -17.85 15.81 -0.07
CA GLY A 82 -16.55 16.44 -0.13
C GLY A 82 -15.96 16.78 1.24
N SER A 83 -16.08 15.87 2.21
CA SER A 83 -15.66 16.09 3.61
C SER A 83 -14.17 16.37 3.79
N GLY A 84 -13.33 15.96 2.84
CA GLY A 84 -11.88 16.22 2.84
C GLY A 84 -11.46 17.56 2.26
N ARG A 85 -12.39 18.32 1.65
CA ARG A 85 -12.05 19.51 0.86
C ARG A 85 -11.32 20.59 1.67
N GLU A 86 -11.86 20.96 2.83
CA GLU A 86 -11.27 22.00 3.68
C GLU A 86 -9.88 21.57 4.20
N ALA A 87 -9.71 20.30 4.52
CA ALA A 87 -8.43 19.75 4.98
C ALA A 87 -7.37 19.82 3.89
N ALA A 88 -7.70 19.44 2.64
CA ALA A 88 -6.79 19.53 1.49
C ALA A 88 -6.40 21.00 1.19
N LEU A 89 -7.37 21.92 1.25
CA LEU A 89 -7.12 23.37 1.09
C LEU A 89 -6.19 23.91 2.18
N ALA A 90 -6.42 23.54 3.44
CA ALA A 90 -5.61 23.98 4.57
C ALA A 90 -4.17 23.46 4.46
N ALA A 91 -3.97 22.18 4.17
CA ALA A 91 -2.64 21.60 4.01
C ALA A 91 -1.85 22.27 2.85
N ALA A 92 -2.49 22.51 1.73
CA ALA A 92 -1.87 23.19 0.59
C ALA A 92 -1.53 24.65 0.91
N ALA A 93 -2.41 25.37 1.61
CA ALA A 93 -2.17 26.74 2.05
C ALA A 93 -1.00 26.85 3.04
N ASP A 94 -0.93 25.92 4.00
CA ASP A 94 0.18 25.82 4.96
C ASP A 94 1.53 25.62 4.25
N ALA A 95 1.53 24.90 3.11
CA ALA A 95 2.70 24.68 2.28
C ALA A 95 2.93 25.74 1.18
N GLY A 96 2.03 26.72 1.03
CA GLY A 96 2.11 27.74 -0.02
C GLY A 96 1.89 27.21 -1.44
N VAL A 97 1.16 26.11 -1.60
CA VAL A 97 0.95 25.40 -2.86
C VAL A 97 -0.47 25.67 -3.40
N PRO A 98 -0.64 25.94 -4.71
CA PRO A 98 -1.96 26.19 -5.29
C PRO A 98 -2.82 24.91 -5.28
N VAL A 99 -4.12 25.06 -4.97
CA VAL A 99 -5.12 23.98 -5.08
C VAL A 99 -5.96 24.18 -6.33
N ARG A 100 -6.28 23.09 -6.99
CA ARG A 100 -7.09 23.04 -8.19
C ARG A 100 -8.32 22.16 -8.06
N PHE A 101 -9.34 22.49 -8.81
CA PHE A 101 -10.56 21.70 -8.94
C PHE A 101 -10.74 21.24 -10.40
N PRO A 102 -11.56 20.21 -10.69
CA PRO A 102 -11.72 19.66 -12.03
C PRO A 102 -12.12 20.67 -13.12
N ALA A 103 -12.78 21.77 -12.73
CA ALA A 103 -13.21 22.85 -13.64
C ALA A 103 -12.10 23.84 -14.00
N ASP A 104 -10.94 23.76 -13.32
CA ASP A 104 -9.85 24.71 -13.53
C ASP A 104 -9.06 24.35 -14.80
N ALA A 105 -8.54 25.37 -15.49
CA ALA A 105 -7.73 25.18 -16.68
C ALA A 105 -6.44 24.39 -16.39
N PRO A 106 -5.87 23.69 -17.38
CA PRO A 106 -4.56 23.05 -17.23
C PRO A 106 -3.51 24.05 -16.81
N VAL A 107 -2.63 23.66 -15.87
CA VAL A 107 -1.52 24.51 -15.45
C VAL A 107 -0.45 24.52 -16.52
N GLU A 108 0.15 25.69 -16.69
CA GLU A 108 1.45 25.80 -17.35
C GLU A 108 2.44 24.87 -16.64
N SER A 109 3.13 24.02 -17.42
CA SER A 109 4.03 22.98 -16.98
C SER A 109 5.14 23.53 -16.05
N GLY A 110 5.32 22.93 -14.89
CA GLY A 110 6.52 23.11 -14.09
C GLY A 110 6.33 23.63 -12.66
N GLY A 111 5.37 23.10 -11.89
CA GLY A 111 5.25 23.43 -10.48
C GLY A 111 4.56 22.36 -9.65
N MET A 112 4.73 22.42 -8.33
CA MET A 112 3.98 21.61 -7.39
C MET A 112 2.55 22.14 -7.27
N SER A 113 1.57 21.23 -7.30
CA SER A 113 0.15 21.57 -7.11
C SER A 113 -0.61 20.50 -6.37
N VAL A 114 -1.67 20.88 -5.66
CA VAL A 114 -2.65 19.95 -5.10
C VAL A 114 -3.90 20.01 -5.97
N ARG A 115 -4.40 18.86 -6.41
CA ARG A 115 -5.68 18.74 -7.11
C ARG A 115 -6.65 17.94 -6.25
N TYR A 116 -7.87 18.43 -6.12
CA TYR A 116 -8.92 17.79 -5.34
C TYR A 116 -10.08 17.37 -6.23
N VAL A 117 -10.45 16.10 -6.16
CA VAL A 117 -11.57 15.53 -6.90
C VAL A 117 -12.46 14.68 -5.98
N VAL A 118 -13.75 14.59 -6.31
CA VAL A 118 -14.70 13.71 -5.61
C VAL A 118 -14.99 12.50 -6.50
N GLU A 119 -14.97 11.30 -5.91
CA GLU A 119 -15.45 10.07 -6.52
C GLU A 119 -16.72 9.62 -5.80
N GLU A 120 -17.87 9.76 -6.46
CA GLU A 120 -19.19 9.46 -5.87
C GLU A 120 -19.47 7.96 -5.78
N ARG A 121 -18.84 7.15 -6.64
CA ARG A 121 -18.99 5.69 -6.57
C ARG A 121 -18.27 5.16 -5.33
N PRO A 122 -18.99 4.42 -4.45
CA PRO A 122 -18.40 3.98 -3.20
C PRO A 122 -17.36 2.89 -3.39
N GLY A 123 -16.32 2.94 -2.56
CA GLY A 123 -15.31 1.87 -2.44
C GLY A 123 -13.95 2.23 -3.00
N VAL A 124 -12.94 1.69 -2.33
CA VAL A 124 -11.52 2.00 -2.58
C VAL A 124 -11.06 1.68 -4.02
N ALA A 125 -11.66 0.66 -4.67
CA ALA A 125 -11.35 0.35 -6.07
C ALA A 125 -11.84 1.45 -7.03
N ALA A 126 -13.01 2.05 -6.77
CA ALA A 126 -13.52 3.17 -7.55
C ALA A 126 -12.60 4.40 -7.44
N VAL A 127 -12.18 4.73 -6.22
CA VAL A 127 -11.23 5.82 -5.94
C VAL A 127 -9.89 5.61 -6.67
N ARG A 128 -9.33 4.40 -6.60
CA ARG A 128 -8.06 4.08 -7.28
C ARG A 128 -8.21 4.08 -8.79
N ASN A 129 -9.35 3.63 -9.32
CA ASN A 129 -9.64 3.77 -10.75
C ASN A 129 -9.80 5.24 -11.15
N ARG A 130 -10.42 6.07 -10.30
CA ARG A 130 -10.49 7.51 -10.53
C ARG A 130 -9.09 8.12 -10.60
N ALA A 131 -8.15 7.70 -9.74
CA ALA A 131 -6.76 8.14 -9.83
C ALA A 131 -6.12 7.77 -11.18
N LEU A 132 -6.35 6.55 -11.69
CA LEU A 132 -5.86 6.14 -13.00
C LEU A 132 -6.47 6.98 -14.14
N ASP A 133 -7.75 7.35 -14.04
CA ASP A 133 -8.43 8.18 -15.05
C ASP A 133 -7.91 9.61 -15.05
N GLU A 134 -7.74 10.20 -13.86
CA GLU A 134 -7.23 11.56 -13.69
C GLU A 134 -5.74 11.72 -14.09
N THR A 135 -5.02 10.61 -14.20
CA THR A 135 -3.59 10.57 -14.55
C THR A 135 -3.32 10.03 -15.96
N ALA A 136 -4.28 10.12 -16.87
CA ALA A 136 -4.16 9.62 -18.24
C ALA A 136 -2.93 10.17 -18.99
N GLU A 137 -2.56 11.44 -18.75
CA GLU A 137 -1.44 12.15 -19.36
C GLU A 137 -0.15 12.13 -18.50
N ARG A 138 -0.12 11.39 -17.38
CA ARG A 138 1.02 11.28 -16.48
C ARG A 138 1.84 10.03 -16.78
N ASP A 139 3.09 10.02 -16.32
CA ASP A 139 4.02 8.91 -16.52
C ASP A 139 4.06 7.98 -15.31
N LEU A 140 4.00 8.57 -14.11
CA LEU A 140 4.09 7.87 -12.83
C LEU A 140 2.91 8.21 -11.92
N LEU A 141 2.47 7.21 -11.14
CA LEU A 141 1.48 7.36 -10.09
C LEU A 141 1.98 6.68 -8.81
N ILE A 142 1.97 7.42 -7.71
CA ILE A 142 2.20 6.85 -6.39
C ILE A 142 0.89 6.87 -5.61
N PHE A 143 0.57 5.77 -4.93
CA PHE A 143 -0.49 5.71 -3.94
C PHE A 143 0.10 5.73 -2.53
N ILE A 144 -0.52 6.52 -1.65
CA ILE A 144 -0.33 6.55 -0.20
C ILE A 144 -1.70 6.79 0.45
N ASP A 145 -2.00 6.11 1.57
CA ASP A 145 -3.29 6.23 2.23
C ASP A 145 -3.36 7.50 3.14
N ASP A 146 -4.57 7.98 3.44
CA ASP A 146 -4.81 9.21 4.22
C ASP A 146 -4.43 9.10 5.71
N ASP A 147 -4.27 7.88 6.24
CA ASP A 147 -3.80 7.59 7.61
C ASP A 147 -2.30 7.23 7.67
N GLU A 148 -1.54 7.57 6.64
CA GLU A 148 -0.10 7.29 6.54
C GLU A 148 0.73 8.57 6.43
N ASP A 149 1.92 8.54 7.07
CA ASP A 149 2.90 9.62 6.97
C ASP A 149 4.18 9.10 6.30
N PRO A 150 4.66 9.71 5.20
CA PRO A 150 5.92 9.32 4.59
C PRO A 150 7.11 9.71 5.49
N GLU A 151 8.12 8.84 5.60
CA GLU A 151 9.38 9.18 6.28
C GLU A 151 10.29 10.02 5.35
N PRO A 152 11.22 10.82 5.91
CA PRO A 152 12.18 11.60 5.12
C PRO A 152 12.89 10.74 4.07
N GLY A 153 12.96 11.24 2.83
CA GLY A 153 13.56 10.54 1.70
C GLY A 153 12.68 9.48 1.02
N TRP A 154 11.44 9.28 1.48
CA TRP A 154 10.50 8.30 0.93
C TRP A 154 10.30 8.44 -0.58
N LEU A 155 10.02 9.67 -1.05
CA LEU A 155 9.75 9.94 -2.45
C LEU A 155 11.00 9.73 -3.31
N ALA A 156 12.14 10.23 -2.83
CA ALA A 156 13.43 10.06 -3.51
C ALA A 156 13.81 8.59 -3.67
N ALA A 157 13.56 7.76 -2.65
CA ALA A 157 13.85 6.33 -2.67
C ALA A 157 12.97 5.58 -3.71
N LEU A 158 11.65 5.87 -3.76
CA LEU A 158 10.75 5.27 -4.75
C LEU A 158 11.15 5.61 -6.18
N VAL A 159 11.34 6.92 -6.45
CA VAL A 159 11.70 7.42 -7.78
C VAL A 159 13.08 6.94 -8.19
N GLY A 160 14.07 6.98 -7.29
CA GLY A 160 15.44 6.54 -7.56
C GLY A 160 15.53 5.05 -7.90
N LEU A 161 14.80 4.18 -7.20
CA LEU A 161 14.78 2.75 -7.53
C LEU A 161 14.05 2.49 -8.87
N TRP A 162 12.95 3.20 -9.13
CA TRP A 162 12.28 3.12 -10.43
C TRP A 162 13.21 3.56 -11.58
N ALA A 163 13.83 4.73 -11.47
CA ALA A 163 14.70 5.30 -12.50
C ALA A 163 15.92 4.40 -12.78
N SER A 164 16.53 3.85 -11.73
CA SER A 164 17.72 2.99 -11.87
C SER A 164 17.43 1.61 -12.44
N THR A 165 16.18 1.13 -12.33
CA THR A 165 15.85 -0.27 -12.72
C THR A 165 14.87 -0.38 -13.87
N GLY A 166 14.11 0.68 -14.20
CA GLY A 166 13.05 0.65 -15.21
C GLY A 166 11.92 -0.34 -14.90
N CYS A 167 11.72 -0.70 -13.61
CA CYS A 167 10.66 -1.61 -13.21
C CYS A 167 9.27 -0.96 -13.32
N GLN A 168 8.22 -1.76 -13.40
CA GLN A 168 6.86 -1.28 -13.62
C GLN A 168 6.15 -0.88 -12.35
N ALA A 169 6.69 -1.28 -11.20
CA ALA A 169 6.22 -0.81 -9.90
C ALA A 169 7.32 -0.89 -8.84
N VAL A 170 7.26 0.03 -7.87
CA VAL A 170 8.08 0.01 -6.65
C VAL A 170 7.16 0.04 -5.45
N ALA A 171 7.41 -0.83 -4.47
CA ALA A 171 6.65 -0.88 -3.22
C ALA A 171 7.59 -0.74 -2.02
N GLY A 172 7.14 0.00 -1.01
CA GLY A 172 7.89 0.22 0.24
C GLY A 172 7.22 -0.38 1.48
N PRO A 173 7.93 -0.38 2.62
CA PRO A 173 7.41 -0.84 3.90
C PRO A 173 6.43 0.15 4.51
N VAL A 174 5.42 -0.41 5.18
CA VAL A 174 4.45 0.33 5.96
C VAL A 174 4.62 -0.07 7.42
N ILE A 175 5.02 0.89 8.24
CA ILE A 175 5.44 0.69 9.63
C ILE A 175 4.30 1.11 10.57
N PRO A 176 3.73 0.21 11.39
CA PRO A 176 2.66 0.58 12.30
C PRO A 176 3.17 1.48 13.44
N VAL A 177 2.49 2.61 13.66
CA VAL A 177 2.67 3.49 14.82
C VAL A 177 1.39 3.41 15.65
N TYR A 178 1.50 2.95 16.88
CA TYR A 178 0.35 2.72 17.73
C TYR A 178 -0.02 3.98 18.52
N GLU A 179 -1.30 4.36 18.51
CA GLU A 179 -1.82 5.47 19.33
C GLU A 179 -1.66 5.22 20.83
N ILE A 180 -1.80 3.97 21.25
CA ILE A 180 -1.61 3.51 22.63
C ILE A 180 -0.73 2.26 22.63
N GLU A 181 -0.06 1.97 23.76
CA GLU A 181 0.70 0.73 23.93
C GLU A 181 -0.22 -0.49 23.77
N PRO A 182 0.05 -1.40 22.78
CA PRO A 182 -0.78 -2.58 22.57
C PRO A 182 -0.68 -3.56 23.74
N GLU A 183 -1.82 -4.23 24.08
CA GLU A 183 -1.80 -5.37 24.99
C GLU A 183 -0.71 -6.38 24.62
N GLU A 184 -0.16 -7.08 25.63
CA GLU A 184 0.83 -8.16 25.44
C GLU A 184 0.40 -9.19 24.40
N TRP A 185 -0.88 -9.57 24.39
CA TRP A 185 -1.45 -10.49 23.41
C TRP A 185 -1.35 -9.96 21.97
N VAL A 186 -1.60 -8.66 21.77
CA VAL A 186 -1.50 -8.01 20.46
C VAL A 186 -0.04 -7.95 20.00
N ARG A 187 0.85 -7.52 20.88
CA ARG A 187 2.27 -7.39 20.64
C ARG A 187 2.92 -8.74 20.30
N GLN A 188 2.71 -9.76 21.12
CA GLN A 188 3.21 -11.12 20.93
C GLN A 188 2.59 -11.85 19.72
N GLY A 189 1.37 -11.43 19.33
CA GLY A 189 0.70 -11.90 18.13
C GLY A 189 1.27 -11.35 16.83
N GLU A 190 2.02 -10.25 16.86
CA GLU A 190 2.63 -9.58 15.69
C GLU A 190 1.60 -9.30 14.58
N PHE A 191 0.40 -8.82 14.97
CA PHE A 191 -0.73 -8.73 14.03
C PHE A 191 -0.57 -7.60 13.00
N PHE A 192 0.13 -6.54 13.37
CA PHE A 192 0.36 -5.36 12.54
C PHE A 192 1.75 -5.34 11.92
N VAL A 193 2.67 -6.23 12.35
CA VAL A 193 4.00 -6.33 11.79
C VAL A 193 3.92 -6.86 10.36
N ARG A 194 4.37 -6.06 9.41
CA ARG A 194 4.47 -6.43 7.99
C ARG A 194 5.87 -6.94 7.69
N ARG A 195 5.97 -7.84 6.73
CA ARG A 195 7.25 -8.39 6.30
C ARG A 195 7.94 -7.40 5.37
N THR A 196 9.25 -7.22 5.56
CA THR A 196 10.12 -6.43 4.70
C THR A 196 11.13 -7.30 3.96
N TRP A 197 11.80 -6.74 2.96
CA TRP A 197 12.81 -7.41 2.13
C TRP A 197 13.91 -6.41 1.79
N PRO A 198 15.12 -6.87 1.46
CA PRO A 198 16.17 -6.01 0.94
C PRO A 198 15.72 -5.27 -0.33
N THR A 199 16.16 -4.03 -0.48
CA THR A 199 15.90 -3.20 -1.67
C THR A 199 16.33 -3.89 -2.94
N GLY A 200 15.52 -3.74 -4.01
CA GLY A 200 15.70 -4.44 -5.28
C GLY A 200 15.04 -5.82 -5.36
N THR A 201 14.61 -6.42 -4.24
CA THR A 201 13.92 -7.72 -4.25
C THR A 201 12.66 -7.69 -5.12
N VAL A 202 12.57 -8.61 -6.08
CA VAL A 202 11.38 -8.75 -6.94
C VAL A 202 10.23 -9.36 -6.14
N ARG A 203 9.06 -8.74 -6.23
CA ARG A 203 7.85 -9.16 -5.53
C ARG A 203 6.75 -9.56 -6.51
N PRO A 204 6.02 -10.66 -6.28
CA PRO A 204 4.89 -11.04 -7.13
C PRO A 204 3.60 -10.26 -6.81
N VAL A 205 3.60 -9.51 -5.71
CA VAL A 205 2.45 -8.79 -5.19
C VAL A 205 2.90 -7.68 -4.25
N ALA A 206 2.17 -6.57 -4.25
CA ALA A 206 2.34 -5.46 -3.32
C ALA A 206 0.98 -4.93 -2.86
N ALA A 207 0.94 -4.26 -1.70
CA ALA A 207 -0.17 -3.40 -1.31
C ALA A 207 -0.04 -2.04 -2.00
N SER A 208 -1.15 -1.32 -2.13
CA SER A 208 -1.16 -0.04 -2.84
C SER A 208 -0.84 1.17 -1.96
N ASN A 209 -0.79 1.00 -0.66
CA ASN A 209 -0.58 2.09 0.30
C ASN A 209 0.88 2.61 0.42
N CYS A 210 1.81 2.06 -0.32
CA CYS A 210 3.14 2.62 -0.61
C CYS A 210 3.59 2.01 -1.94
N LEU A 211 3.02 2.50 -3.05
CA LEU A 211 3.17 1.87 -4.36
C LEU A 211 3.34 2.91 -5.46
N LEU A 212 4.49 2.90 -6.11
CA LEU A 212 4.73 3.61 -7.36
C LEU A 212 4.40 2.71 -8.54
N LEU A 213 3.74 3.25 -9.56
CA LEU A 213 3.35 2.58 -10.81
C LEU A 213 3.88 3.33 -12.03
N ASP A 214 4.43 2.59 -13.00
CA ASP A 214 4.64 3.04 -14.38
C ASP A 214 3.29 3.02 -15.11
N LEU A 215 2.72 4.19 -15.35
CA LEU A 215 1.41 4.33 -15.99
C LEU A 215 1.44 3.95 -17.47
N GLY A 216 2.58 4.06 -18.13
CA GLY A 216 2.74 3.59 -19.49
C GLY A 216 2.52 2.08 -19.58
N PHE A 217 3.09 1.31 -18.66
CA PHE A 217 2.84 -0.13 -18.57
C PHE A 217 1.39 -0.44 -18.19
N VAL A 218 0.86 0.23 -17.17
CA VAL A 218 -0.53 0.02 -16.69
C VAL A 218 -1.54 0.20 -17.81
N ARG A 219 -1.38 1.27 -18.62
CA ARG A 219 -2.25 1.55 -19.78
C ARG A 219 -2.10 0.49 -20.88
N ARG A 220 -0.87 0.15 -21.28
CA ARG A 220 -0.63 -0.88 -22.32
C ARG A 220 -1.19 -2.24 -21.95
N ALA A 221 -1.12 -2.60 -20.65
CA ALA A 221 -1.64 -3.86 -20.13
C ALA A 221 -3.15 -3.83 -19.81
N GLY A 222 -3.81 -2.67 -19.96
CA GLY A 222 -5.24 -2.50 -19.69
C GLY A 222 -5.62 -2.77 -18.24
N LEU A 223 -4.71 -2.47 -17.28
CA LEU A 223 -4.91 -2.81 -15.88
C LEU A 223 -5.83 -1.80 -15.17
N ARG A 224 -6.79 -2.34 -14.44
CA ARG A 224 -7.72 -1.57 -13.58
C ARG A 224 -7.94 -2.31 -12.28
N PHE A 225 -8.28 -1.57 -11.22
CA PHE A 225 -8.73 -2.15 -9.97
C PHE A 225 -10.13 -2.75 -10.15
N ASP A 226 -10.33 -3.95 -9.62
CA ASP A 226 -11.59 -4.68 -9.77
C ASP A 226 -12.61 -4.20 -8.71
N GLU A 227 -13.65 -3.51 -9.14
CA GLU A 227 -14.66 -2.91 -8.26
C GLU A 227 -15.46 -3.96 -7.45
N ALA A 228 -15.47 -5.22 -7.87
CA ALA A 228 -16.05 -6.31 -7.07
C ALA A 228 -15.31 -6.55 -5.74
N PHE A 229 -14.11 -5.99 -5.59
CA PHE A 229 -13.30 -6.02 -4.37
C PHE A 229 -13.35 -4.72 -3.57
N GLY A 230 -13.92 -3.64 -4.11
CA GLY A 230 -13.86 -2.30 -3.52
C GLY A 230 -14.43 -2.19 -2.10
N ALA A 231 -15.45 -2.97 -1.76
CA ALA A 231 -16.04 -2.97 -0.41
C ALA A 231 -15.36 -3.97 0.55
N THR A 232 -14.61 -4.95 0.05
CA THR A 232 -14.12 -6.09 0.84
C THR A 232 -12.61 -6.14 0.97
N GLY A 233 -11.90 -5.26 0.26
CA GLY A 233 -10.45 -5.27 0.16
C GLY A 233 -9.90 -6.37 -0.75
N GLY A 234 -8.63 -6.25 -1.12
CA GLY A 234 -7.88 -7.18 -1.97
C GLY A 234 -7.83 -6.79 -3.44
N GLU A 235 -8.39 -5.63 -3.81
CA GLU A 235 -8.29 -5.03 -5.14
C GLU A 235 -6.84 -4.72 -5.51
N ASP A 236 -6.03 -4.29 -4.54
CA ASP A 236 -4.59 -4.05 -4.66
C ASP A 236 -3.81 -5.34 -4.95
N THR A 237 -4.08 -6.38 -4.19
CA THR A 237 -3.49 -7.70 -4.36
C THR A 237 -3.84 -8.29 -5.72
N LEU A 238 -5.10 -8.15 -6.16
CA LEU A 238 -5.52 -8.61 -7.49
C LEU A 238 -4.87 -7.80 -8.60
N PHE A 239 -4.85 -6.47 -8.47
CA PHE A 239 -4.23 -5.56 -9.43
C PHE A 239 -2.74 -5.86 -9.61
N THR A 240 -1.97 -5.93 -8.53
CA THR A 240 -0.53 -6.15 -8.59
C THR A 240 -0.18 -7.56 -9.05
N ARG A 241 -1.01 -8.56 -8.75
CA ARG A 241 -0.85 -9.91 -9.35
C ARG A 241 -1.15 -9.93 -10.85
N ARG A 242 -2.15 -9.19 -11.32
CA ARG A 242 -2.42 -9.02 -12.76
C ARG A 242 -1.26 -8.28 -13.45
N LEU A 243 -0.67 -7.27 -12.77
CA LEU A 243 0.51 -6.57 -13.26
C LEU A 243 1.69 -7.54 -13.46
N SER A 244 1.98 -8.37 -12.45
CA SER A 244 3.05 -9.39 -12.56
C SER A 244 2.73 -10.44 -13.64
N ALA A 245 1.47 -10.87 -13.75
CA ALA A 245 1.05 -11.84 -14.78
C ALA A 245 1.14 -11.26 -16.21
N ALA A 246 1.02 -9.95 -16.38
CA ALA A 246 1.23 -9.24 -17.65
C ALA A 246 2.73 -9.01 -17.96
N GLY A 247 3.66 -9.53 -17.16
CA GLY A 247 5.10 -9.39 -17.33
C GLY A 247 5.71 -8.16 -16.65
N GLY A 248 4.94 -7.42 -15.86
CA GLY A 248 5.45 -6.31 -15.07
C GLY A 248 6.27 -6.77 -13.85
N VAL A 249 7.34 -6.05 -13.57
CA VAL A 249 8.24 -6.30 -12.43
C VAL A 249 7.91 -5.32 -11.31
N ILE A 250 7.65 -5.85 -10.11
CA ILE A 250 7.49 -5.08 -8.88
C ILE A 250 8.78 -5.24 -8.08
N ARG A 251 9.43 -4.13 -7.69
CA ARG A 251 10.59 -4.15 -6.81
C ARG A 251 10.26 -3.59 -5.44
N TRP A 252 10.91 -4.13 -4.43
CA TRP A 252 10.85 -3.65 -3.06
C TRP A 252 11.90 -2.57 -2.82
N CYS A 253 11.53 -1.50 -2.12
CA CYS A 253 12.41 -0.42 -1.67
C CYS A 253 12.29 -0.29 -0.15
N ASP A 254 13.26 -0.76 0.62
CA ASP A 254 13.18 -0.78 2.09
C ASP A 254 13.38 0.61 2.71
N GLU A 255 13.96 1.53 1.96
CA GLU A 255 14.15 2.93 2.34
C GLU A 255 12.87 3.77 2.18
N ALA A 256 11.94 3.34 1.31
CA ALA A 256 10.70 4.08 1.04
C ALA A 256 9.64 3.78 2.11
N ARG A 257 9.84 4.29 3.31
CA ARG A 257 9.03 3.97 4.49
C ARG A 257 7.86 4.93 4.67
N VAL A 258 6.70 4.37 5.01
CA VAL A 258 5.55 5.14 5.50
C VAL A 258 5.11 4.65 6.87
N ARG A 259 4.63 5.54 7.73
CA ARG A 259 4.09 5.25 9.05
C ARG A 259 2.57 5.15 8.98
N ASP A 260 2.01 4.00 9.37
CA ASP A 260 0.55 3.72 9.42
C ASP A 260 0.07 3.96 10.86
N HIS A 261 -0.74 4.99 11.08
CA HIS A 261 -1.29 5.32 12.39
C HIS A 261 -2.42 4.36 12.77
N VAL A 262 -2.13 3.48 13.74
CA VAL A 262 -3.06 2.47 14.23
C VAL A 262 -3.81 2.99 15.44
N PRO A 263 -5.10 3.40 15.32
CA PRO A 263 -5.88 3.93 16.43
C PRO A 263 -6.21 2.85 17.45
N ALA A 264 -6.45 3.27 18.70
CA ALA A 264 -6.79 2.38 19.81
C ALA A 264 -7.97 1.45 19.49
N SER A 265 -8.93 1.91 18.71
CA SER A 265 -10.10 1.13 18.28
C SER A 265 -9.73 -0.10 17.44
N ARG A 266 -8.62 -0.07 16.70
CA ARG A 266 -8.09 -1.18 15.92
C ARG A 266 -7.23 -2.16 16.72
N LEU A 267 -6.82 -1.80 17.95
CA LEU A 267 -5.97 -2.65 18.82
C LEU A 267 -6.78 -3.65 19.66
N THR A 268 -8.09 -3.74 19.46
CA THR A 268 -8.95 -4.68 20.18
C THR A 268 -8.92 -6.08 19.55
N ARG A 269 -8.96 -7.13 20.40
CA ARG A 269 -8.98 -8.53 19.94
C ARG A 269 -10.12 -8.83 18.94
N PRO A 270 -11.37 -8.36 19.17
CA PRO A 270 -12.45 -8.59 18.22
C PRO A 270 -12.16 -7.97 16.84
N TRP A 271 -11.64 -6.74 16.79
CA TRP A 271 -11.28 -6.07 15.54
C TRP A 271 -10.16 -6.83 14.80
N ILE A 272 -9.08 -7.16 15.52
CA ILE A 272 -7.94 -7.89 14.95
C ILE A 272 -8.37 -9.24 14.36
N LEU A 273 -9.14 -10.04 15.11
CA LEU A 273 -9.57 -11.35 14.63
C LEU A 273 -10.55 -11.26 13.45
N ARG A 274 -11.42 -10.26 13.43
CA ARG A 274 -12.28 -9.95 12.28
C ARG A 274 -11.45 -9.60 11.05
N ARG A 275 -10.45 -8.72 11.19
CA ARG A 275 -9.52 -8.33 10.11
C ARG A 275 -8.73 -9.53 9.58
N GLN A 276 -8.20 -10.39 10.47
CA GLN A 276 -7.47 -11.61 10.08
C GLN A 276 -8.37 -12.60 9.30
N ARG A 277 -9.64 -12.71 9.69
CA ARG A 277 -10.64 -13.52 8.98
C ARG A 277 -10.93 -12.95 7.59
N SER A 278 -11.17 -11.66 7.49
CA SER A 278 -11.45 -10.95 6.24
C SER A 278 -10.29 -11.08 5.24
N HIS A 279 -9.06 -10.74 5.65
CA HIS A 279 -7.87 -10.88 4.79
C HIS A 279 -7.67 -12.31 4.28
N ALA A 280 -7.94 -13.30 5.11
CA ALA A 280 -7.79 -14.69 4.72
C ALA A 280 -8.89 -15.12 3.71
N ALA A 281 -10.12 -14.62 3.85
CA ALA A 281 -11.19 -14.84 2.90
C ALA A 281 -10.89 -14.15 1.55
N THR A 282 -10.41 -12.90 1.59
CA THR A 282 -10.01 -12.13 0.42
C THR A 282 -8.90 -12.82 -0.38
N SER A 283 -7.92 -13.45 0.29
CA SER A 283 -6.86 -14.18 -0.41
C SER A 283 -7.39 -15.33 -1.28
N VAL A 284 -8.43 -16.05 -0.82
CA VAL A 284 -9.10 -17.10 -1.61
C VAL A 284 -9.87 -16.50 -2.79
N ARG A 285 -10.57 -15.38 -2.57
CA ARG A 285 -11.31 -14.69 -3.63
C ARG A 285 -10.39 -14.19 -4.74
N VAL A 286 -9.26 -13.60 -4.38
CA VAL A 286 -8.24 -13.17 -5.35
C VAL A 286 -7.72 -14.37 -6.16
N GLU A 287 -7.43 -15.49 -5.50
CA GLU A 287 -6.99 -16.72 -6.19
C GLU A 287 -8.06 -17.23 -7.17
N LEU A 288 -9.33 -17.22 -6.77
CA LEU A 288 -10.45 -17.59 -7.63
C LEU A 288 -10.65 -16.62 -8.81
N ALA A 289 -10.46 -15.31 -8.59
CA ALA A 289 -10.57 -14.29 -9.64
C ALA A 289 -9.44 -14.37 -10.70
N LEU A 290 -8.28 -14.86 -10.28
CA LEU A 290 -7.14 -15.08 -11.20
C LEU A 290 -7.23 -16.41 -11.96
N ALA A 291 -8.02 -17.37 -11.45
CA ALA A 291 -8.12 -18.69 -12.02
C ALA A 291 -9.21 -18.76 -13.10
N GLY A 292 -8.94 -19.49 -14.18
CA GLY A 292 -9.98 -19.88 -15.13
C GLY A 292 -11.04 -20.81 -14.50
N GLY A 293 -12.27 -20.76 -15.02
CA GLY A 293 -13.42 -21.46 -14.42
C GLY A 293 -13.22 -22.96 -14.14
N GLY A 294 -12.47 -23.68 -15.00
CA GLY A 294 -12.19 -25.10 -14.83
C GLY A 294 -11.32 -25.46 -13.61
N VAL A 295 -10.53 -24.52 -13.10
CA VAL A 295 -9.61 -24.75 -11.96
C VAL A 295 -10.24 -24.34 -10.62
N GLN A 296 -11.30 -23.52 -10.63
CA GLN A 296 -11.94 -23.00 -9.43
C GLN A 296 -12.40 -24.08 -8.44
N PRO A 297 -13.00 -25.23 -8.85
CA PRO A 297 -13.40 -26.28 -7.90
C PRO A 297 -12.22 -26.85 -7.11
N ALA A 298 -11.05 -27.05 -7.75
CA ALA A 298 -9.85 -27.53 -7.08
C ALA A 298 -9.30 -26.52 -6.06
N ILE A 299 -9.32 -25.23 -6.42
CA ILE A 299 -8.93 -24.12 -5.51
C ILE A 299 -9.85 -24.13 -4.29
N ARG A 300 -11.18 -24.22 -4.49
CA ARG A 300 -12.16 -24.26 -3.41
C ARG A 300 -11.95 -25.46 -2.49
N ALA A 301 -11.75 -26.66 -3.05
CA ALA A 301 -11.51 -27.86 -2.27
C ALA A 301 -10.22 -27.77 -1.43
N ARG A 302 -9.12 -27.30 -2.04
CA ARG A 302 -7.84 -27.07 -1.35
C ARG A 302 -7.99 -26.02 -0.24
N ALA A 303 -8.68 -24.93 -0.52
CA ALA A 303 -8.95 -23.87 0.45
C ALA A 303 -9.78 -24.38 1.61
N ALA A 304 -10.86 -25.16 1.35
CA ALA A 304 -11.68 -25.76 2.39
C ALA A 304 -10.87 -26.68 3.31
N ALA A 305 -10.10 -27.61 2.74
CA ALA A 305 -9.23 -28.51 3.51
C ALA A 305 -8.21 -27.71 4.34
N GLY A 306 -7.52 -26.76 3.72
CA GLY A 306 -6.54 -25.89 4.40
C GLY A 306 -7.16 -25.00 5.48
N GLY A 307 -8.41 -24.56 5.29
CA GLY A 307 -9.21 -23.82 6.27
C GLY A 307 -9.52 -24.67 7.50
N LEU A 308 -10.00 -25.90 7.29
CA LEU A 308 -10.31 -26.85 8.38
C LEU A 308 -9.06 -27.18 9.22
N VAL A 309 -7.95 -27.49 8.58
CA VAL A 309 -6.67 -27.75 9.29
C VAL A 309 -6.29 -26.54 10.17
N ARG A 310 -6.41 -25.31 9.65
CA ARG A 310 -6.10 -24.10 10.43
C ARG A 310 -7.05 -23.89 11.60
N ILE A 311 -8.33 -24.25 11.45
CA ILE A 311 -9.33 -24.16 12.52
C ILE A 311 -8.96 -25.11 13.65
N VAL A 312 -8.65 -26.37 13.35
CA VAL A 312 -8.30 -27.37 14.37
C VAL A 312 -6.97 -26.99 15.06
N LEU A 313 -5.91 -26.78 14.29
CA LEU A 313 -4.59 -26.44 14.86
C LEU A 313 -4.61 -25.09 15.60
N GLY A 314 -5.36 -24.12 15.07
CA GLY A 314 -5.55 -22.82 15.71
C GLY A 314 -6.30 -22.93 17.03
N GLY A 315 -7.36 -23.74 17.10
CA GLY A 315 -8.12 -24.03 18.32
C GLY A 315 -7.25 -24.70 19.38
N LEU A 316 -6.55 -25.77 19.02
CA LEU A 316 -5.63 -26.49 19.93
C LEU A 316 -4.53 -25.57 20.46
N ARG A 317 -3.90 -24.79 19.59
CA ARG A 317 -2.86 -23.84 19.99
C ARG A 317 -3.36 -22.72 20.89
N THR A 318 -4.58 -22.21 20.63
CA THR A 318 -5.20 -21.19 21.48
C THR A 318 -5.46 -21.75 22.87
N ALA A 319 -6.10 -22.93 22.96
CA ALA A 319 -6.43 -23.58 24.22
C ALA A 319 -5.14 -23.90 25.01
N GLY A 320 -4.15 -24.54 24.37
CA GLY A 320 -2.87 -24.82 25.00
C GLY A 320 -2.15 -23.56 25.47
N GLY A 321 -2.11 -22.51 24.65
CA GLY A 321 -1.51 -21.22 25.02
C GLY A 321 -2.19 -20.58 26.21
N THR A 322 -3.52 -20.65 26.29
CA THR A 322 -4.29 -20.14 27.44
C THR A 322 -4.01 -20.94 28.71
N LEU A 323 -3.98 -22.27 28.61
CA LEU A 323 -3.71 -23.16 29.73
C LEU A 323 -2.33 -22.95 30.36
N ILE A 324 -1.30 -22.72 29.54
CA ILE A 324 0.07 -22.47 30.03
C ILE A 324 0.37 -20.99 30.28
N GLY A 325 -0.65 -20.10 30.20
CA GLY A 325 -0.48 -18.65 30.42
C GLY A 325 0.43 -17.96 29.38
N SER A 326 0.53 -18.47 28.14
CA SER A 326 1.37 -17.89 27.10
C SER A 326 0.58 -17.00 26.12
N PRO A 327 0.69 -15.66 26.22
CA PRO A 327 0.01 -14.73 25.31
C PRO A 327 0.39 -14.99 23.85
N ARG A 328 1.66 -15.31 23.59
CA ARG A 328 2.18 -15.59 22.24
C ARG A 328 1.48 -16.80 21.59
N HIS A 329 1.35 -17.91 22.31
CA HIS A 329 0.70 -19.10 21.77
C HIS A 329 -0.80 -18.89 21.61
N ALA A 330 -1.45 -18.24 22.59
CA ALA A 330 -2.87 -17.88 22.52
C ALA A 330 -3.16 -16.96 21.31
N ALA A 331 -2.37 -15.89 21.10
CA ALA A 331 -2.54 -14.96 20.00
C ALA A 331 -2.30 -15.61 18.63
N LYS A 332 -1.19 -16.33 18.46
CA LYS A 332 -0.88 -17.00 17.19
C LYS A 332 -1.86 -18.14 16.88
N GLY A 333 -2.41 -18.80 17.90
CA GLY A 333 -3.49 -19.76 17.76
C GLY A 333 -4.79 -19.12 17.30
N ALA A 334 -5.22 -18.04 17.97
CA ALA A 334 -6.42 -17.29 17.62
C ALA A 334 -6.34 -16.70 16.18
N ARG A 335 -5.16 -16.19 15.78
CA ARG A 335 -4.89 -15.76 14.40
C ARG A 335 -5.12 -16.88 13.40
N LEU A 336 -4.55 -18.06 13.66
CA LEU A 336 -4.67 -19.22 12.78
C LEU A 336 -6.12 -19.69 12.66
N LEU A 337 -6.85 -19.72 13.78
CA LEU A 337 -8.28 -20.04 13.85
C LEU A 337 -9.13 -19.05 13.05
N ALA A 338 -8.93 -17.75 13.24
CA ALA A 338 -9.63 -16.70 12.53
C ALA A 338 -9.41 -16.79 11.02
N ARG A 339 -8.14 -16.95 10.60
CA ARG A 339 -7.77 -17.12 9.19
C ARG A 339 -8.40 -18.38 8.59
N GLY A 340 -8.38 -19.51 9.33
CA GLY A 340 -9.01 -20.76 8.89
C GLY A 340 -10.49 -20.61 8.63
N ARG A 341 -11.22 -19.91 9.52
CA ARG A 341 -12.65 -19.59 9.35
C ARG A 341 -12.91 -18.72 8.11
N GLY A 342 -12.05 -17.72 7.84
CA GLY A 342 -12.15 -16.88 6.66
C GLY A 342 -11.96 -17.68 5.37
N ILE A 343 -10.91 -18.49 5.29
CA ILE A 343 -10.62 -19.35 4.15
C ILE A 343 -11.78 -20.32 3.87
N LEU A 344 -12.28 -20.99 4.91
CA LEU A 344 -13.38 -21.95 4.78
C LEU A 344 -14.66 -21.25 4.28
N ALA A 345 -15.02 -20.10 4.86
CA ALA A 345 -16.20 -19.35 4.41
C ALA A 345 -16.10 -18.95 2.93
N ALA A 346 -14.95 -18.44 2.50
CA ALA A 346 -14.75 -18.04 1.10
C ALA A 346 -14.76 -19.24 0.14
N SER A 347 -14.27 -20.41 0.56
CA SER A 347 -14.24 -21.61 -0.28
C SER A 347 -15.64 -22.13 -0.65
N VAL A 348 -16.64 -21.89 0.21
CA VAL A 348 -18.04 -22.29 -0.02
C VAL A 348 -18.92 -21.14 -0.54
N GLY A 349 -18.33 -20.03 -0.93
CA GLY A 349 -19.08 -18.87 -1.44
C GLY A 349 -19.72 -17.99 -0.36
N GLY A 350 -19.30 -18.15 0.90
CA GLY A 350 -19.76 -17.33 2.02
C GLY A 350 -19.35 -15.87 1.85
N GLY A 351 -20.20 -14.94 2.31
CA GLY A 351 -19.95 -13.50 2.25
C GLY A 351 -18.68 -13.10 3.00
N VAL A 352 -17.95 -12.14 2.43
CA VAL A 352 -16.82 -11.49 3.08
C VAL A 352 -17.34 -10.26 3.82
N HIS A 353 -16.80 -10.00 4.99
CA HIS A 353 -17.12 -8.78 5.73
C HIS A 353 -16.71 -7.56 4.88
N ARG A 354 -17.62 -6.61 4.77
CA ARG A 354 -17.33 -5.31 4.16
C ARG A 354 -16.43 -4.53 5.11
N GLU A 355 -15.24 -4.16 4.65
CA GLU A 355 -14.27 -3.38 5.42
C GLU A 355 -14.51 -1.89 5.25
N TYR A 356 -15.12 -1.52 4.12
CA TYR A 356 -15.44 -0.16 3.72
C TYR A 356 -16.98 -0.06 3.57
N ASP A 357 -17.69 0.08 4.70
CA ASP A 357 -19.11 0.44 4.71
C ASP A 357 -19.23 1.96 4.61
N HIS A 358 -19.86 2.42 3.54
CA HIS A 358 -20.16 3.82 3.24
C HIS A 358 -21.53 4.22 3.77
#